data_c216eed8a35be29b7c6027a9b07792b1
#
_entry.id   c216eed8a35be29b7c6027a9b07792b1
#
_cell.length_a   1.000
_cell.length_b   1.000
_cell.length_c   1.000
_cell.angle_alpha   90.00
_cell.angle_beta   90.00
_cell.angle_gamma   90.00
#
_symmetry.space_group_name_H-M   'P 1'
#
loop_
_entity.id
_entity.type
_entity.pdbx_description
1 polymer ?
#
loop_
_entity_poly.entity_id
_entity_poly.type
_entity_poly.pdbx_seq_one_letter_code
_entity_poly.pdbx_strand_id
1 'polypeptide(L)'
;MNWRLIPSSSVPTPGQMAYDAELFKRFKAGEPPILRFFHFERPTLTLGRLEARRLDLEALSYPCEIRPTGGRAVLHGAGDLCYSIVAGTKDPLVGGELLESYRKISGLLSYALRGLDREVRLSEERHAGLEAGHCFSAPSFAELVLNGKKVAGGAQAREGGVFLQQGVILLSVDEGWKTLFPEAAGGGMAGLNDGKPLPPLSRMDVERAIVAAFEETGVEFEKHRAITETRII
;
A
#
# COMPACT_ATOMS: atom_id res chain seq x y z
N MET A 1 -10.87 -9.53 -17.79
CA MET A 1 -9.65 -8.70 -17.96
C MET A 1 -8.49 -9.45 -17.34
N ASN A 2 -7.42 -9.75 -18.11
CA ASN A 2 -6.30 -10.53 -17.59
C ASN A 2 -5.36 -9.65 -16.76
N TRP A 3 -5.07 -10.07 -15.55
CA TRP A 3 -4.12 -9.44 -14.63
C TRP A 3 -3.09 -10.45 -14.14
N ARG A 4 -1.96 -9.99 -13.68
CA ARG A 4 -0.95 -10.82 -13.02
C ARG A 4 -1.04 -10.64 -11.51
N LEU A 5 -1.11 -11.75 -10.76
CA LEU A 5 -1.11 -11.74 -9.30
C LEU A 5 0.24 -12.22 -8.76
N ILE A 6 0.85 -11.43 -7.89
CA ILE A 6 2.04 -11.80 -7.11
C ILE A 6 1.63 -11.83 -5.64
N PRO A 7 1.37 -13.01 -5.06
CA PRO A 7 0.93 -13.12 -3.67
C PRO A 7 2.06 -12.83 -2.68
N SER A 8 1.69 -12.48 -1.45
CA SER A 8 2.63 -12.09 -0.39
C SER A 8 3.67 -13.14 0.00
N SER A 9 3.41 -14.40 -0.32
CA SER A 9 4.32 -15.53 -0.08
C SER A 9 5.43 -15.68 -1.11
N SER A 10 5.43 -14.87 -2.19
CA SER A 10 6.28 -15.15 -3.38
C SER A 10 7.62 -14.42 -3.39
N VAL A 11 7.81 -13.39 -2.59
CA VAL A 11 9.03 -12.56 -2.63
C VAL A 11 9.57 -12.36 -1.22
N PRO A 12 10.78 -12.87 -0.92
CA PRO A 12 11.39 -12.67 0.39
C PRO A 12 11.83 -11.23 0.64
N THR A 13 11.88 -10.84 1.90
CA THR A 13 12.49 -9.60 2.40
C THR A 13 14.01 -9.83 2.57
N PRO A 14 14.89 -8.84 2.36
CA PRO A 14 14.66 -7.43 2.04
C PRO A 14 14.56 -7.18 0.53
N GLY A 15 14.18 -5.94 0.18
CA GLY A 15 14.20 -5.48 -1.21
C GLY A 15 12.82 -5.30 -1.83
N GLN A 16 11.77 -5.18 -1.01
CA GLN A 16 10.39 -5.00 -1.49
C GLN A 16 10.23 -3.77 -2.38
N MET A 17 10.88 -2.66 -2.01
CA MET A 17 10.81 -1.42 -2.79
C MET A 17 11.63 -1.50 -4.08
N ALA A 18 12.78 -2.18 -4.05
CA ALA A 18 13.58 -2.43 -5.25
C ALA A 18 12.83 -3.33 -6.25
N TYR A 19 12.11 -4.34 -5.75
CA TYR A 19 11.30 -5.22 -6.58
C TYR A 19 10.16 -4.46 -7.27
N ASP A 20 9.43 -3.61 -6.55
CA ASP A 20 8.39 -2.76 -7.14
C ASP A 20 8.97 -1.77 -8.16
N ALA A 21 10.15 -1.19 -7.89
CA ALA A 21 10.82 -0.32 -8.82
C ALA A 21 11.16 -1.03 -10.14
N GLU A 22 11.59 -2.28 -10.06
CA GLU A 22 11.91 -3.08 -11.24
C GLU A 22 10.64 -3.49 -12.01
N LEU A 23 9.56 -3.86 -11.33
CA LEU A 23 8.26 -4.11 -11.95
C LEU A 23 7.79 -2.87 -12.72
N PHE A 24 7.85 -1.70 -12.08
CA PHE A 24 7.43 -0.43 -12.69
C PHE A 24 8.28 -0.06 -13.90
N LYS A 25 9.60 -0.20 -13.79
CA LYS A 25 10.55 0.10 -14.87
C LYS A 25 10.35 -0.78 -16.11
N ARG A 26 10.04 -2.08 -15.90
CA ARG A 26 9.87 -3.04 -17.00
C ARG A 26 8.48 -3.03 -17.61
N PHE A 27 7.47 -2.57 -16.89
CA PHE A 27 6.09 -2.61 -17.35
C PHE A 27 5.88 -1.66 -18.53
N LYS A 28 5.19 -2.14 -19.57
CA LYS A 28 4.83 -1.35 -20.75
C LYS A 28 3.32 -1.12 -20.77
N ALA A 29 2.91 0.07 -21.20
CA ALA A 29 1.50 0.38 -21.36
C ALA A 29 0.85 -0.62 -22.34
N GLY A 30 -0.25 -1.23 -21.90
CA GLY A 30 -0.96 -2.29 -22.65
C GLY A 30 -0.62 -3.72 -22.23
N GLU A 31 0.38 -3.94 -21.38
CA GLU A 31 0.58 -5.24 -20.73
C GLU A 31 -0.51 -5.51 -19.69
N PRO A 32 -0.78 -6.80 -19.35
CA PRO A 32 -1.66 -7.14 -18.24
C PRO A 32 -1.21 -6.49 -16.93
N PRO A 33 -2.08 -5.74 -16.25
CA PRO A 33 -1.74 -5.09 -14.99
C PRO A 33 -1.28 -6.10 -13.93
N ILE A 34 -0.56 -5.60 -12.94
CA ILE A 34 0.00 -6.41 -11.85
C ILE A 34 -0.65 -5.97 -10.54
N LEU A 35 -1.22 -6.90 -9.80
CA LEU A 35 -1.54 -6.75 -8.38
C LEU A 35 -0.53 -7.59 -7.59
N ARG A 36 0.19 -6.94 -6.70
CA ARG A 36 1.16 -7.59 -5.85
C ARG A 36 0.85 -7.34 -4.39
N PHE A 37 0.99 -8.38 -3.57
CA PHE A 37 0.99 -8.28 -2.12
C PHE A 37 2.35 -8.60 -1.55
N PHE A 38 2.69 -7.96 -0.43
CA PHE A 38 3.91 -8.22 0.31
C PHE A 38 3.77 -7.75 1.76
N HIS A 39 4.75 -8.05 2.57
CA HIS A 39 4.86 -7.60 3.96
C HIS A 39 6.33 -7.48 4.35
N PHE A 40 6.58 -6.87 5.47
CA PHE A 40 7.88 -6.85 6.12
C PHE A 40 7.88 -7.82 7.30
N GLU A 41 8.92 -8.65 7.42
CA GLU A 41 9.03 -9.64 8.50
C GLU A 41 9.24 -9.00 9.87
N ARG A 42 9.79 -7.80 9.88
CA ARG A 42 10.03 -6.97 11.07
C ARG A 42 9.64 -5.53 10.79
N PRO A 43 9.37 -4.73 11.83
CA PRO A 43 9.05 -3.32 11.63
C PRO A 43 10.11 -2.65 10.75
N THR A 44 9.67 -2.05 9.65
CA THR A 44 10.53 -1.44 8.63
C THR A 44 9.98 -0.07 8.24
N LEU A 45 10.87 0.91 8.19
CA LEU A 45 10.54 2.25 7.75
C LEU A 45 10.65 2.32 6.22
N THR A 46 9.66 2.91 5.56
CA THR A 46 9.80 3.28 4.15
C THR A 46 9.69 4.78 3.98
N LEU A 47 10.55 5.34 3.13
CA LEU A 47 10.62 6.78 2.85
C LEU A 47 10.35 7.05 1.37
N GLY A 48 9.61 8.11 1.09
CA GLY A 48 9.54 8.64 -0.27
C GLY A 48 10.89 9.22 -0.71
N ARG A 49 11.16 9.24 -2.02
CA ARG A 49 12.45 9.69 -2.57
C ARG A 49 12.90 11.08 -2.10
N LEU A 50 11.98 12.01 -1.92
CA LEU A 50 12.32 13.37 -1.48
C LEU A 50 12.57 13.43 0.03
N GLU A 51 11.84 12.65 0.81
CA GLU A 51 12.01 12.52 2.25
C GLU A 51 13.36 11.92 2.60
N ALA A 52 13.74 10.84 1.92
CA ALA A 52 15.01 10.15 2.11
C ALA A 52 16.25 11.06 1.92
N ARG A 53 16.14 12.12 1.11
CA ARG A 53 17.23 13.09 0.91
C ARG A 53 17.45 14.04 2.09
N ARG A 54 16.49 14.09 3.01
CA ARG A 54 16.48 15.05 4.13
C ARG A 54 16.82 14.42 5.47
N LEU A 55 16.82 13.09 5.54
CA LEU A 55 17.02 12.33 6.76
C LEU A 55 18.39 11.67 6.76
N ASP A 56 18.99 11.59 7.93
CA ASP A 56 20.16 10.75 8.18
C ASP A 56 19.66 9.30 8.34
N LEU A 57 19.83 8.51 7.28
CA LEU A 57 19.34 7.14 7.25
C LEU A 57 20.10 6.20 8.20
N GLU A 58 21.36 6.53 8.55
CA GLU A 58 22.18 5.74 9.46
C GLU A 58 21.75 5.93 10.92
N ALA A 59 21.15 7.09 11.23
CA ALA A 59 20.63 7.39 12.55
C ALA A 59 19.26 6.75 12.84
N LEU A 60 18.62 6.10 11.85
CA LEU A 60 17.30 5.49 12.01
C LEU A 60 17.38 4.20 12.83
N SER A 61 16.50 4.07 13.83
CA SER A 61 16.39 2.87 14.68
C SER A 61 15.75 1.65 14.01
N TYR A 62 15.24 1.80 12.80
CA TYR A 62 14.55 0.76 12.02
C TYR A 62 15.24 0.52 10.69
N PRO A 63 15.20 -0.72 10.15
CA PRO A 63 15.54 -0.94 8.76
C PRO A 63 14.76 0.01 7.87
N CYS A 64 15.41 0.53 6.83
CA CYS A 64 14.83 1.53 5.96
C CYS A 64 14.93 1.12 4.49
N GLU A 65 13.84 1.28 3.75
CA GLU A 65 13.80 1.17 2.29
C GLU A 65 13.25 2.46 1.65
N ILE A 66 13.76 2.81 0.47
CA ILE A 66 13.32 4.01 -0.25
C ILE A 66 12.31 3.60 -1.32
N ARG A 67 11.09 4.16 -1.24
CA ARG A 67 10.05 3.90 -2.23
C ARG A 67 10.34 4.59 -3.55
N PRO A 68 10.06 3.94 -4.70
CA PRO A 68 10.04 4.60 -6.01
C PRO A 68 8.93 5.66 -6.10
N THR A 69 7.89 5.55 -5.27
CA THR A 69 6.82 6.52 -5.13
C THR A 69 7.21 7.69 -4.20
N GLY A 70 6.36 8.69 -4.14
CA GLY A 70 6.53 9.82 -3.22
C GLY A 70 6.01 9.52 -1.80
N GLY A 71 5.65 10.60 -1.10
CA GLY A 71 5.09 10.54 0.24
C GLY A 71 6.15 10.66 1.34
N ARG A 72 5.67 10.72 2.57
CA ARG A 72 6.45 10.84 3.80
C ARG A 72 6.82 9.48 4.37
N ALA A 73 7.48 9.47 5.52
CA ALA A 73 7.81 8.27 6.26
C ALA A 73 6.57 7.42 6.59
N VAL A 74 6.70 6.11 6.46
CA VAL A 74 5.71 5.11 6.86
C VAL A 74 6.43 3.99 7.58
N LEU A 75 6.05 3.74 8.82
CA LEU A 75 6.47 2.54 9.55
C LEU A 75 5.50 1.40 9.21
N HIS A 76 6.02 0.31 8.72
CA HIS A 76 5.28 -0.93 8.46
C HIS A 76 5.49 -1.88 9.65
N GLY A 77 4.41 -2.25 10.31
CA GLY A 77 4.44 -3.30 11.32
C GLY A 77 4.58 -4.69 10.68
N ALA A 78 5.12 -5.65 11.41
CA ALA A 78 5.26 -7.03 10.90
C ALA A 78 3.91 -7.69 10.56
N GLY A 79 2.80 -7.17 11.11
CA GLY A 79 1.43 -7.64 10.85
C GLY A 79 0.77 -7.05 9.62
N ASP A 80 1.24 -5.93 9.11
CA ASP A 80 0.58 -5.17 8.05
C ASP A 80 0.62 -5.86 6.70
N LEU A 81 -0.40 -5.59 5.87
CA LEU A 81 -0.42 -5.99 4.48
C LEU A 81 -0.06 -4.81 3.59
N CYS A 82 1.03 -4.96 2.85
CA CYS A 82 1.39 -4.04 1.79
C CYS A 82 0.88 -4.55 0.44
N TYR A 83 0.57 -3.62 -0.46
CA TYR A 83 0.22 -3.93 -1.83
C TYR A 83 0.89 -2.98 -2.81
N SER A 84 1.08 -3.43 -4.03
CA SER A 84 1.39 -2.57 -5.16
C SER A 84 0.56 -2.94 -6.40
N ILE A 85 0.24 -1.92 -7.20
CA ILE A 85 -0.42 -2.06 -8.50
C ILE A 85 0.44 -1.37 -9.54
N VAL A 86 0.82 -2.11 -10.59
CA VAL A 86 1.46 -1.54 -11.77
C VAL A 86 0.49 -1.69 -12.95
N ALA A 87 0.09 -0.57 -13.55
CA ALA A 87 -0.87 -0.58 -14.65
C ALA A 87 -0.67 0.61 -15.60
N GLY A 88 -1.27 0.51 -16.77
CA GLY A 88 -1.36 1.64 -17.69
C GLY A 88 -2.31 2.72 -17.15
N THR A 89 -2.00 4.01 -17.42
CA THR A 89 -2.89 5.12 -17.01
C THR A 89 -4.24 5.11 -17.71
N LYS A 90 -4.40 4.32 -18.77
CA LYS A 90 -5.67 4.11 -19.51
C LYS A 90 -6.38 2.81 -19.12
N ASP A 91 -5.89 2.09 -18.10
CA ASP A 91 -6.56 0.88 -17.63
C ASP A 91 -8.01 1.20 -17.21
N PRO A 92 -9.01 0.44 -17.68
CA PRO A 92 -10.42 0.77 -17.43
C PRO A 92 -10.81 0.64 -15.96
N LEU A 93 -10.18 -0.28 -15.21
CA LEU A 93 -10.53 -0.56 -13.82
C LEU A 93 -9.84 0.39 -12.85
N VAL A 94 -8.54 0.64 -13.02
CA VAL A 94 -7.72 1.37 -12.05
C VAL A 94 -7.06 2.63 -12.62
N GLY A 95 -7.10 2.84 -13.91
CA GLY A 95 -6.51 3.98 -14.60
C GLY A 95 -7.31 5.29 -14.43
N GLY A 96 -6.90 6.30 -15.16
CA GLY A 96 -7.43 7.65 -15.12
C GLY A 96 -6.41 8.67 -14.66
N GLU A 97 -6.86 9.90 -14.41
CA GLU A 97 -6.05 10.92 -13.74
C GLU A 97 -5.70 10.50 -12.31
N LEU A 98 -4.73 11.17 -11.71
CA LEU A 98 -4.17 10.78 -10.41
C LEU A 98 -5.26 10.51 -9.34
N LEU A 99 -6.13 11.47 -9.11
CA LEU A 99 -7.18 11.35 -8.08
C LEU A 99 -8.28 10.35 -8.46
N GLU A 100 -8.56 10.19 -9.74
CA GLU A 100 -9.49 9.18 -10.23
C GLU A 100 -8.95 7.78 -9.99
N SER A 101 -7.71 7.53 -10.34
CA SER A 101 -7.03 6.26 -10.11
C SER A 101 -6.99 5.91 -8.61
N TYR A 102 -6.65 6.87 -7.74
CA TYR A 102 -6.73 6.67 -6.29
C TYR A 102 -8.12 6.26 -5.84
N ARG A 103 -9.16 6.96 -6.30
CA ARG A 103 -10.55 6.66 -5.91
C ARG A 103 -10.98 5.27 -6.37
N LYS A 104 -10.65 4.87 -7.59
CA LYS A 104 -10.96 3.55 -8.13
C LYS A 104 -10.31 2.44 -7.30
N ILE A 105 -9.01 2.54 -7.06
CA ILE A 105 -8.26 1.55 -6.28
C ILE A 105 -8.77 1.49 -4.85
N SER A 106 -8.91 2.63 -4.18
CA SER A 106 -9.41 2.66 -2.80
C SER A 106 -10.86 2.19 -2.69
N GLY A 107 -11.67 2.38 -3.74
CA GLY A 107 -13.02 1.85 -3.83
C GLY A 107 -13.04 0.31 -3.78
N LEU A 108 -12.18 -0.34 -4.56
CA LEU A 108 -12.02 -1.80 -4.56
C LEU A 108 -11.53 -2.32 -3.20
N LEU A 109 -10.54 -1.66 -2.61
CA LEU A 109 -10.04 -2.02 -1.29
C LEU A 109 -11.12 -1.84 -0.21
N SER A 110 -11.87 -0.73 -0.24
CA SER A 110 -12.98 -0.49 0.68
C SER A 110 -14.06 -1.56 0.56
N TYR A 111 -14.41 -1.93 -0.67
CA TYR A 111 -15.38 -2.98 -0.94
C TYR A 111 -14.92 -4.33 -0.34
N ALA A 112 -13.68 -4.72 -0.58
CA ALA A 112 -13.09 -5.93 -0.03
C ALA A 112 -13.12 -5.96 1.50
N LEU A 113 -12.71 -4.87 2.14
CA LEU A 113 -12.64 -4.77 3.61
C LEU A 113 -14.03 -4.74 4.26
N ARG A 114 -15.03 -4.18 3.59
CA ARG A 114 -16.43 -4.23 4.05
C ARG A 114 -16.98 -5.66 4.03
N GLY A 115 -16.57 -6.48 3.06
CA GLY A 115 -16.87 -7.91 3.03
C GLY A 115 -16.30 -8.70 4.21
N LEU A 116 -15.34 -8.12 4.94
CA LEU A 116 -14.75 -8.67 6.18
C LEU A 116 -15.31 -8.03 7.46
N ASP A 117 -16.54 -7.49 7.42
CA ASP A 117 -17.19 -6.79 8.54
C ASP A 117 -16.37 -5.60 9.08
N ARG A 118 -15.63 -4.92 8.19
CA ARG A 118 -14.89 -3.70 8.51
C ARG A 118 -15.55 -2.52 7.80
N GLU A 119 -16.21 -1.65 8.54
CA GLU A 119 -16.91 -0.48 8.02
C GLU A 119 -15.93 0.62 7.55
N VAL A 120 -15.09 0.25 6.60
CA VAL A 120 -14.11 1.12 6.00
C VAL A 120 -14.77 2.00 4.94
N ARG A 121 -14.45 3.30 4.97
CA ARG A 121 -14.96 4.29 4.02
C ARG A 121 -13.80 5.05 3.37
N LEU A 122 -14.05 5.67 2.23
CA LEU A 122 -13.11 6.61 1.64
C LEU A 122 -13.22 7.95 2.37
N SER A 123 -12.06 8.53 2.68
CA SER A 123 -12.00 9.92 3.16
C SER A 123 -12.33 10.87 2.03
N GLU A 124 -13.21 11.83 2.31
CA GLU A 124 -13.51 12.96 1.43
C GLU A 124 -12.67 14.19 1.76
N GLU A 125 -11.88 14.11 2.83
CA GLU A 125 -11.08 15.22 3.31
C GLU A 125 -9.96 15.55 2.32
N ARG A 126 -9.86 16.83 1.98
CA ARG A 126 -8.79 17.38 1.13
C ARG A 126 -7.81 18.13 2.01
N HIS A 127 -7.01 17.42 2.79
CA HIS A 127 -5.96 18.08 3.54
C HIS A 127 -4.81 18.47 2.60
N ALA A 128 -4.62 19.77 2.46
CA ALA A 128 -3.40 20.35 1.89
C ALA A 128 -2.21 20.26 2.87
N GLY A 129 -2.31 19.40 3.88
CA GLY A 129 -1.41 19.33 5.03
C GLY A 129 -0.01 18.84 4.70
N LEU A 130 0.84 19.74 4.23
CA LEU A 130 2.29 19.55 4.17
C LEU A 130 2.98 19.67 5.55
N GLU A 131 2.22 19.95 6.61
CA GLU A 131 2.78 20.34 7.91
C GLU A 131 2.94 19.19 8.92
N ALA A 132 2.29 18.05 8.73
CA ALA A 132 2.43 16.93 9.66
C ALA A 132 3.59 15.99 9.28
N GLY A 133 4.33 15.47 10.26
CA GLY A 133 5.60 14.77 10.09
C GLY A 133 5.56 13.40 9.37
N HIS A 134 4.40 12.74 9.22
CA HIS A 134 4.28 11.40 8.60
C HIS A 134 2.99 11.19 7.80
N CYS A 135 2.95 10.12 6.99
CA CYS A 135 1.82 9.86 6.08
C CYS A 135 0.50 9.51 6.78
N PHE A 136 0.51 9.11 8.03
CA PHE A 136 -0.68 8.68 8.78
C PHE A 136 -1.19 9.71 9.79
N SER A 137 -0.67 10.94 9.79
CA SER A 137 -1.12 12.00 10.71
C SER A 137 -2.56 12.44 10.48
N ALA A 138 -3.03 12.43 9.25
CA ALA A 138 -4.40 12.74 8.88
C ALA A 138 -4.80 12.01 7.60
N PRO A 139 -6.10 11.66 7.44
CA PRO A 139 -6.60 11.12 6.18
C PRO A 139 -6.49 12.17 5.08
N SER A 140 -6.16 11.73 3.87
CA SER A 140 -6.23 12.53 2.66
C SER A 140 -7.32 12.01 1.73
N PHE A 141 -7.59 12.72 0.66
CA PHE A 141 -8.61 12.35 -0.32
C PHE A 141 -8.42 10.90 -0.81
N ALA A 142 -9.53 10.15 -0.80
CA ALA A 142 -9.61 8.75 -1.21
C ALA A 142 -8.75 7.77 -0.40
N GLU A 143 -8.24 8.12 0.77
CA GLU A 143 -7.64 7.19 1.71
C GLU A 143 -8.69 6.45 2.53
N LEU A 144 -8.36 5.28 3.07
CA LEU A 144 -9.32 4.46 3.80
C LEU A 144 -9.32 4.81 5.28
N VAL A 145 -10.52 5.02 5.79
CA VAL A 145 -10.76 5.33 7.21
C VAL A 145 -11.75 4.36 7.86
N LEU A 146 -11.49 4.02 9.10
CA LEU A 146 -12.36 3.26 9.98
C LEU A 146 -12.63 4.12 11.23
N ASN A 147 -13.90 4.45 11.48
CA ASN A 147 -14.29 5.34 12.59
C ASN A 147 -13.53 6.68 12.60
N GLY A 148 -13.31 7.28 11.42
CA GLY A 148 -12.59 8.53 11.25
C GLY A 148 -11.08 8.44 11.35
N LYS A 149 -10.51 7.26 11.59
CA LYS A 149 -9.06 7.04 11.68
C LYS A 149 -8.55 6.35 10.43
N LYS A 150 -7.39 6.76 9.94
CA LYS A 150 -6.77 6.20 8.76
C LYS A 150 -6.30 4.76 9.00
N VAL A 151 -6.74 3.82 8.17
CA VAL A 151 -6.37 2.39 8.23
C VAL A 151 -5.55 1.96 7.02
N ALA A 152 -5.57 2.73 5.95
CA ALA A 152 -4.73 2.47 4.78
C ALA A 152 -4.38 3.78 4.08
N GLY A 153 -3.20 3.79 3.47
CA GLY A 153 -2.72 4.89 2.66
C GLY A 153 -1.87 4.38 1.51
N GLY A 154 -1.68 5.22 0.50
CA GLY A 154 -0.87 4.88 -0.64
C GLY A 154 -0.22 6.09 -1.29
N ALA A 155 0.74 5.81 -2.17
CA ALA A 155 1.42 6.79 -2.99
C ALA A 155 1.58 6.27 -4.42
N GLN A 156 1.55 7.17 -5.41
CA GLN A 156 1.76 6.82 -6.81
C GLN A 156 3.02 7.47 -7.39
N ALA A 157 3.68 6.75 -8.29
CA ALA A 157 4.60 7.27 -9.28
C ALA A 157 4.01 7.06 -10.68
N ARG A 158 4.19 8.03 -11.57
CA ARG A 158 3.65 7.99 -12.95
C ARG A 158 4.75 8.36 -13.94
N GLU A 159 4.90 7.56 -14.99
CA GLU A 159 5.86 7.80 -16.05
C GLU A 159 5.44 7.06 -17.32
N GLY A 160 5.57 7.70 -18.49
CA GLY A 160 5.39 7.03 -19.78
C GLY A 160 4.01 6.38 -20.02
N GLY A 161 2.94 6.91 -19.45
CA GLY A 161 1.60 6.31 -19.57
C GLY A 161 1.36 5.09 -18.66
N VAL A 162 2.27 4.86 -17.70
CA VAL A 162 2.19 3.79 -16.69
C VAL A 162 2.18 4.43 -15.29
N PHE A 163 1.61 3.73 -14.32
CA PHE A 163 1.74 4.10 -12.92
C PHE A 163 2.08 2.89 -12.05
N LEU A 164 2.75 3.19 -10.94
CA LEU A 164 2.91 2.33 -9.79
C LEU A 164 2.18 2.97 -8.62
N GLN A 165 1.21 2.28 -8.03
CA GLN A 165 0.69 2.61 -6.70
C GLN A 165 1.22 1.63 -5.68
N GLN A 166 1.76 2.15 -4.59
CA GLN A 166 2.12 1.39 -3.41
C GLN A 166 1.24 1.81 -2.25
N GLY A 167 0.82 0.86 -1.43
CA GLY A 167 0.01 1.15 -0.26
C GLY A 167 0.23 0.13 0.86
N VAL A 168 -0.25 0.51 2.05
CA VAL A 168 -0.28 -0.35 3.22
C VAL A 168 -1.65 -0.31 3.87
N ILE A 169 -2.09 -1.47 4.36
CA ILE A 169 -3.30 -1.66 5.16
C ILE A 169 -2.83 -2.11 6.54
N LEU A 170 -3.12 -1.28 7.54
CA LEU A 170 -2.75 -1.55 8.93
C LEU A 170 -3.71 -2.59 9.51
N LEU A 171 -3.18 -3.71 9.98
CA LEU A 171 -3.97 -4.69 10.74
C LEU A 171 -4.05 -4.31 12.21
N SER A 172 -2.97 -3.77 12.75
CA SER A 172 -2.88 -3.18 14.08
C SER A 172 -1.87 -2.04 14.08
N VAL A 173 -2.01 -1.08 14.97
CA VAL A 173 -1.02 0.00 15.10
C VAL A 173 0.19 -0.51 15.89
N ASP A 174 1.36 -0.56 15.24
CA ASP A 174 2.62 -0.92 15.89
C ASP A 174 3.04 0.15 16.90
N GLU A 175 3.50 -0.26 18.07
CA GLU A 175 3.94 0.67 19.12
C GLU A 175 5.12 1.56 18.70
N GLY A 176 5.91 1.13 17.72
CA GLY A 176 6.99 1.93 17.14
C GLY A 176 6.50 3.23 16.51
N TRP A 177 5.24 3.31 16.07
CA TRP A 177 4.65 4.56 15.61
C TRP A 177 4.66 5.64 16.67
N LYS A 178 4.35 5.29 17.93
CA LYS A 178 4.36 6.23 19.06
C LYS A 178 5.77 6.73 19.38
N THR A 179 6.75 5.88 19.17
CA THR A 179 8.16 6.21 19.41
C THR A 179 8.75 7.12 18.35
N LEU A 180 8.49 6.77 17.06
CA LEU A 180 9.02 7.54 15.93
C LEU A 180 8.26 8.86 15.68
N PHE A 181 6.97 8.85 15.95
CA PHE A 181 6.07 9.97 15.68
C PHE A 181 5.13 10.18 16.85
N PRO A 182 5.62 10.76 17.98
CA PRO A 182 4.82 10.98 19.19
C PRO A 182 3.52 11.75 18.94
N GLU A 183 3.53 12.67 17.97
CA GLU A 183 2.36 13.43 17.54
C GLU A 183 1.30 12.54 16.86
N ALA A 184 1.67 11.42 16.27
CA ALA A 184 0.75 10.46 15.70
C ALA A 184 0.00 9.65 16.76
N ALA A 185 0.55 9.55 17.95
CA ALA A 185 -0.07 8.86 19.09
C ALA A 185 -1.42 9.49 19.50
N GLY A 186 -1.70 10.72 19.03
CA GLY A 186 -2.97 11.43 19.21
C GLY A 186 -4.18 10.85 18.47
N GLY A 187 -4.03 9.77 17.70
CA GLY A 187 -5.18 8.97 17.25
C GLY A 187 -5.64 9.14 15.81
N GLY A 188 -4.79 9.66 14.91
CA GLY A 188 -5.11 9.79 13.48
C GLY A 188 -5.16 8.46 12.70
N MET A 189 -4.66 7.36 13.27
CA MET A 189 -4.61 6.04 12.64
C MET A 189 -5.25 4.94 13.47
N ALA A 190 -5.63 3.84 12.84
CA ALA A 190 -6.11 2.61 13.46
C ALA A 190 -5.73 1.39 12.61
N GLY A 191 -5.69 0.23 13.23
CA GLY A 191 -5.62 -1.05 12.53
C GLY A 191 -7.03 -1.64 12.35
N LEU A 192 -7.17 -2.54 11.39
CA LEU A 192 -8.44 -3.22 11.12
C LEU A 192 -8.92 -4.10 12.30
N ASN A 193 -7.98 -4.50 13.15
CA ASN A 193 -8.25 -5.33 14.33
C ASN A 193 -8.47 -4.52 15.62
N ASP A 194 -8.19 -3.20 15.59
CA ASP A 194 -8.29 -2.36 16.78
C ASP A 194 -9.76 -2.23 17.23
N GLY A 195 -10.01 -2.54 18.50
CA GLY A 195 -11.34 -2.40 19.11
C GLY A 195 -12.42 -3.32 18.54
N LYS A 196 -12.07 -4.35 17.77
CA LYS A 196 -13.03 -5.32 17.24
C LYS A 196 -13.03 -6.64 18.04
N PRO A 197 -14.20 -7.25 18.25
CA PRO A 197 -14.25 -8.59 18.79
C PRO A 197 -13.64 -9.61 17.83
N LEU A 198 -13.12 -10.67 18.38
CA LEU A 198 -12.50 -11.79 17.66
C LEU A 198 -13.41 -12.44 16.60
N PRO A 199 -12.82 -13.12 15.59
CA PRO A 199 -11.39 -13.31 15.41
C PRO A 199 -10.70 -12.12 14.74
N PRO A 200 -9.42 -11.85 15.04
CA PRO A 200 -8.66 -10.84 14.33
C PRO A 200 -8.41 -11.30 12.90
N LEU A 201 -8.46 -10.36 11.95
CA LEU A 201 -8.10 -10.61 10.56
C LEU A 201 -6.60 -10.88 10.45
N SER A 202 -6.25 -11.89 9.67
CA SER A 202 -4.89 -12.11 9.21
C SER A 202 -4.63 -11.36 7.90
N ARG A 203 -3.34 -11.20 7.55
CA ARG A 203 -2.95 -10.69 6.22
C ARG A 203 -3.59 -11.49 5.08
N MET A 204 -3.62 -12.81 5.22
CA MET A 204 -4.19 -13.70 4.21
C MET A 204 -5.70 -13.52 4.03
N ASP A 205 -6.43 -13.17 5.08
CA ASP A 205 -7.86 -12.88 4.98
C ASP A 205 -8.08 -11.62 4.15
N VAL A 206 -7.30 -10.57 4.42
CA VAL A 206 -7.36 -9.31 3.68
C VAL A 206 -6.89 -9.48 2.23
N GLU A 207 -5.78 -10.19 2.00
CA GLU A 207 -5.29 -10.50 0.66
C GLU A 207 -6.35 -11.23 -0.17
N ARG A 208 -6.97 -12.29 0.37
CA ARG A 208 -8.03 -13.06 -0.30
C ARG A 208 -9.25 -12.21 -0.61
N ALA A 209 -9.68 -11.37 0.34
CA ALA A 209 -10.82 -10.49 0.12
C ALA A 209 -10.56 -9.46 -1.00
N ILE A 210 -9.33 -8.92 -1.09
CA ILE A 210 -8.97 -8.00 -2.16
C ILE A 210 -8.94 -8.72 -3.50
N VAL A 211 -8.34 -9.92 -3.59
CA VAL A 211 -8.34 -10.72 -4.81
C VAL A 211 -9.77 -10.98 -5.27
N ALA A 212 -10.66 -11.43 -4.38
CA ALA A 212 -12.06 -11.68 -4.70
C ALA A 212 -12.78 -10.42 -5.21
N ALA A 213 -12.54 -9.26 -4.59
CA ALA A 213 -13.12 -7.99 -5.04
C ALA A 213 -12.68 -7.59 -6.46
N PHE A 214 -11.45 -7.89 -6.85
CA PHE A 214 -11.00 -7.70 -8.23
C PHE A 214 -11.66 -8.71 -9.18
N GLU A 215 -11.75 -9.98 -8.80
CA GLU A 215 -12.39 -11.04 -9.61
C GLU A 215 -13.86 -10.74 -9.86
N GLU A 216 -14.59 -10.18 -8.90
CA GLU A 216 -15.98 -9.76 -9.07
C GLU A 216 -16.17 -8.65 -10.12
N THR A 217 -15.11 -7.88 -10.43
CA THR A 217 -15.13 -6.92 -11.56
C THR A 217 -14.86 -7.55 -12.93
N GLY A 218 -14.69 -8.86 -13.01
CA GLY A 218 -14.33 -9.59 -14.22
C GLY A 218 -12.83 -9.63 -14.50
N VAL A 219 -12.00 -9.42 -13.47
CA VAL A 219 -10.56 -9.68 -13.53
C VAL A 219 -10.32 -11.18 -13.44
N GLU A 220 -9.48 -11.71 -14.30
CA GLU A 220 -8.96 -13.06 -14.25
C GLU A 220 -7.47 -12.99 -13.96
N PHE A 221 -7.05 -13.59 -12.85
CA PHE A 221 -5.66 -13.56 -12.44
C PHE A 221 -4.87 -14.73 -13.04
N GLU A 222 -3.86 -14.40 -13.83
CA GLU A 222 -2.80 -15.35 -14.16
C GLU A 222 -1.87 -15.49 -12.94
N LYS A 223 -1.70 -16.74 -12.47
CA LYS A 223 -0.71 -17.00 -11.41
C LYS A 223 0.68 -16.69 -11.95
N HIS A 224 1.28 -15.64 -11.44
CA HIS A 224 2.63 -15.27 -11.81
C HIS A 224 3.59 -16.37 -11.35
N ARG A 225 4.29 -17.01 -12.29
CA ARG A 225 5.50 -17.74 -11.94
C ARG A 225 6.49 -16.70 -11.43
N ALA A 226 6.95 -16.86 -10.19
CA ALA A 226 7.98 -16.01 -9.60
C ALA A 226 9.06 -15.73 -10.66
N ILE A 227 9.51 -14.48 -10.75
CA ILE A 227 10.71 -14.16 -11.52
C ILE A 227 11.83 -14.90 -10.80
N THR A 228 12.07 -16.13 -11.23
CA THR A 228 13.23 -16.91 -10.78
C THR A 228 14.45 -16.09 -11.15
N GLU A 229 15.17 -15.67 -10.13
CA GLU A 229 16.53 -15.15 -10.11
C GLU A 229 17.21 -15.06 -11.49
N THR A 230 17.02 -13.95 -12.17
CA THR A 230 18.02 -13.53 -13.15
C THR A 230 18.83 -12.45 -12.45
N ARG A 231 19.96 -12.89 -11.88
CA ARG A 231 21.11 -12.13 -11.37
C ARG A 231 20.89 -10.62 -11.33
N ILE A 232 20.66 -10.12 -10.11
CA ILE A 232 21.02 -8.75 -9.76
C ILE A 232 22.56 -8.78 -9.70
N ILE A 233 23.21 -8.30 -10.76
CA ILE A 233 24.64 -7.98 -10.77
C ILE A 233 24.78 -6.55 -10.27
#